data_1908603389e36d487954bbe0ab121bac
#
_entry.id   1908603389e36d487954bbe0ab121bac
#
_cell.length_a   1.000
_cell.length_b   1.000
_cell.length_c   1.000
_cell.angle_alpha   90.00
_cell.angle_beta   90.00
_cell.angle_gamma   90.00
#
_symmetry.space_group_name_H-M   'P 1'
#
loop_
_entity.id
_entity.type
_entity.pdbx_description
1 polymer ?
#
loop_
_entity_poly.entity_id
_entity_poly.type
_entity_poly.pdbx_seq_one_letter_code
_entity_poly.pdbx_strand_id
1 'polypeptide(L)'
;MIARLIKDEFVKRYERELPSATACFLDDFEACIAHLRLPIAHRRAIRTTNLLERLFGEERRRTKVIPHAFGERAVLKLMYAALIRGSQTWKHIVISEFELKQIEELREELEAEFRKRTEAVKTSASQRHLSSKERT
;
A
#
# COMPACT_ATOMS: atom_id res chain seq x y z
N MET A 1 0.20 -10.42 -16.01
CA MET A 1 -0.50 -10.74 -17.27
C MET A 1 -1.72 -11.63 -17.04
N ILE A 2 -1.59 -12.82 -16.45
CA ILE A 2 -2.70 -13.79 -16.21
C ILE A 2 -3.85 -13.18 -15.40
N ALA A 3 -3.56 -12.44 -14.32
CA ALA A 3 -4.59 -11.82 -13.48
C ALA A 3 -5.52 -10.86 -14.26
N ARG A 4 -5.00 -10.14 -15.25
CA ARG A 4 -5.81 -9.24 -16.08
C ARG A 4 -6.70 -10.00 -17.06
N LEU A 5 -6.24 -11.12 -17.60
CA LEU A 5 -7.06 -11.98 -18.46
C LEU A 5 -8.23 -12.58 -17.66
N ILE A 6 -7.97 -13.06 -16.45
CA ILE A 6 -9.03 -13.59 -15.57
C ILE A 6 -10.02 -12.49 -15.18
N LYS A 7 -9.54 -11.26 -14.94
CA LYS A 7 -10.40 -10.10 -14.70
C LYS A 7 -11.36 -9.85 -15.88
N ASP A 8 -10.83 -9.83 -17.10
CA ASP A 8 -11.63 -9.55 -18.30
C ASP A 8 -12.69 -10.64 -18.53
N GLU A 9 -12.34 -11.90 -18.26
CA GLU A 9 -13.28 -13.02 -18.29
C GLU A 9 -14.35 -12.90 -17.21
N PHE A 10 -13.99 -12.52 -15.99
CA PHE A 10 -14.92 -12.30 -14.89
C PHE A 10 -15.90 -11.17 -15.22
N VAL A 11 -15.42 -10.03 -15.69
CA VAL A 11 -16.23 -8.89 -16.08
C VAL A 11 -17.23 -9.31 -17.18
N LYS A 12 -16.76 -9.95 -18.24
CA LYS A 12 -17.59 -10.40 -19.35
C LYS A 12 -18.71 -11.34 -18.91
N ARG A 13 -18.46 -12.15 -17.87
CA ARG A 13 -19.44 -13.12 -17.34
C ARG A 13 -20.49 -12.48 -16.43
N TYR A 14 -20.09 -11.53 -15.57
CA TYR A 14 -20.92 -11.05 -14.47
C TYR A 14 -21.43 -9.61 -14.63
N GLU A 15 -20.95 -8.84 -15.60
CA GLU A 15 -21.32 -7.44 -15.80
C GLU A 15 -22.85 -7.24 -15.96
N ARG A 16 -23.53 -8.19 -16.60
CA ARG A 16 -24.98 -8.12 -16.81
C ARG A 16 -25.79 -8.51 -15.57
N GLU A 17 -25.31 -9.50 -14.82
CA GLU A 17 -26.03 -10.05 -13.65
C GLU A 17 -25.76 -9.22 -12.39
N LEU A 18 -24.52 -8.73 -12.22
CA LEU A 18 -24.04 -8.05 -11.01
C LEU A 18 -23.25 -6.78 -11.36
N PRO A 19 -23.88 -5.77 -11.98
CA PRO A 19 -23.17 -4.58 -12.48
C PRO A 19 -22.48 -3.78 -11.36
N SER A 20 -23.12 -3.61 -10.20
CA SER A 20 -22.50 -2.87 -9.07
C SER A 20 -21.34 -3.60 -8.44
N ALA A 21 -21.40 -4.92 -8.32
CA ALA A 21 -20.28 -5.72 -7.80
C ALA A 21 -19.09 -5.71 -8.78
N THR A 22 -19.38 -5.77 -10.08
CA THR A 22 -18.36 -5.71 -11.13
C THR A 22 -17.68 -4.33 -11.16
N ALA A 23 -18.44 -3.25 -11.01
CA ALA A 23 -17.88 -1.90 -10.91
C ALA A 23 -16.96 -1.76 -9.69
N CYS A 24 -17.40 -2.19 -8.51
CA CYS A 24 -16.58 -2.19 -7.30
C CYS A 24 -15.30 -3.01 -7.46
N PHE A 25 -15.39 -4.20 -8.07
CA PHE A 25 -14.22 -5.04 -8.36
C PHE A 25 -13.24 -4.36 -9.32
N LEU A 26 -13.72 -3.64 -10.33
CA LEU A 26 -12.87 -2.94 -11.29
C LEU A 26 -12.15 -1.74 -10.66
N ASP A 27 -12.84 -0.99 -9.79
CA ASP A 27 -12.26 0.17 -9.10
C ASP A 27 -11.04 -0.21 -8.25
N ASP A 28 -11.10 -1.34 -7.55
CA ASP A 28 -10.04 -1.78 -6.63
C ASP A 28 -9.09 -2.82 -7.24
N PHE A 29 -9.32 -3.25 -8.48
CA PHE A 29 -8.56 -4.36 -9.09
C PHE A 29 -7.05 -4.14 -9.09
N GLU A 30 -6.57 -2.97 -9.52
CA GLU A 30 -5.13 -2.69 -9.60
C GLU A 30 -4.49 -2.65 -8.19
N ALA A 31 -5.22 -2.18 -7.19
CA ALA A 31 -4.77 -2.23 -5.79
C ALA A 31 -4.68 -3.68 -5.29
N CYS A 32 -5.66 -4.51 -5.62
CA CYS A 32 -5.67 -5.92 -5.22
C CYS A 32 -4.50 -6.72 -5.82
N ILE A 33 -4.07 -6.41 -7.05
CA ILE A 33 -2.96 -7.11 -7.71
C ILE A 33 -1.59 -6.45 -7.51
N ALA A 34 -1.50 -5.32 -6.81
CA ALA A 34 -0.26 -4.57 -6.60
C ALA A 34 0.87 -5.43 -6.00
N HIS A 35 0.53 -6.39 -5.11
CA HIS A 35 1.49 -7.33 -4.53
C HIS A 35 2.17 -8.24 -5.56
N LEU A 36 1.56 -8.43 -6.75
CA LEU A 36 2.13 -9.25 -7.83
C LEU A 36 3.34 -8.59 -8.51
N ARG A 37 3.55 -7.29 -8.30
CA ARG A 37 4.76 -6.57 -8.77
C ARG A 37 6.01 -6.95 -7.99
N LEU A 38 5.85 -7.47 -6.77
CA LEU A 38 6.94 -7.88 -5.89
C LEU A 38 7.52 -9.24 -6.25
N PRO A 39 8.76 -9.56 -5.83
CA PRO A 39 9.36 -10.88 -5.98
C PRO A 39 8.46 -11.98 -5.42
N ILE A 40 8.44 -13.13 -6.08
CA ILE A 40 7.48 -14.22 -5.79
C ILE A 40 7.54 -14.67 -4.33
N ALA A 41 8.72 -14.74 -3.75
CA ALA A 41 8.92 -15.17 -2.36
C ALA A 41 8.20 -14.26 -1.35
N HIS A 42 8.06 -12.98 -1.66
CA HIS A 42 7.49 -11.97 -0.74
C HIS A 42 6.00 -11.73 -0.95
N ARG A 43 5.41 -12.14 -2.08
CA ARG A 43 3.99 -11.90 -2.42
C ARG A 43 3.02 -12.39 -1.35
N ARG A 44 3.30 -13.56 -0.75
CA ARG A 44 2.44 -14.12 0.29
C ARG A 44 2.40 -13.27 1.55
N ALA A 45 3.52 -12.69 1.95
CA ALA A 45 3.60 -11.84 3.14
C ALA A 45 2.94 -10.47 2.95
N ILE A 46 3.00 -9.94 1.73
CA ILE A 46 2.60 -8.55 1.43
C ILE A 46 1.15 -8.43 0.94
N ARG A 47 0.56 -9.52 0.45
CA ARG A 47 -0.82 -9.51 -0.08
C ARG A 47 -1.89 -9.19 0.97
N THR A 48 -1.57 -9.25 2.25
CA THR A 48 -2.49 -8.98 3.35
C THR A 48 -1.85 -8.08 4.39
N THR A 49 -2.65 -7.35 5.16
CA THR A 49 -2.22 -6.50 6.26
C THR A 49 -1.93 -7.27 7.55
N ASN A 50 -2.11 -8.60 7.57
CA ASN A 50 -1.95 -9.43 8.77
C ASN A 50 -0.62 -9.24 9.50
N LEU A 51 0.48 -9.01 8.76
CA LEU A 51 1.79 -8.77 9.35
C LEU A 51 1.80 -7.44 10.11
N LEU A 52 1.25 -6.38 9.51
CA LEU A 52 1.12 -5.06 10.13
C LEU A 52 0.14 -5.10 11.31
N GLU A 53 -0.98 -5.81 11.19
CA GLU A 53 -1.96 -5.97 12.26
C GLU A 53 -1.36 -6.66 13.48
N ARG A 54 -0.57 -7.70 13.27
CA ARG A 54 0.18 -8.36 14.36
C ARG A 54 1.19 -7.42 15.01
N LEU A 55 1.89 -6.65 14.21
CA LEU A 55 2.87 -5.69 14.67
C LEU A 55 2.22 -4.59 15.51
N PHE A 56 1.13 -4.00 15.03
CA PHE A 56 0.36 -3.00 15.78
C PHE A 56 -0.33 -3.59 17.00
N GLY A 57 -0.75 -4.85 16.94
CA GLY A 57 -1.28 -5.58 18.11
C GLY A 57 -0.22 -5.75 19.21
N GLU A 58 1.00 -6.09 18.82
CA GLU A 58 2.13 -6.23 19.75
C GLU A 58 2.55 -4.86 20.32
N GLU A 59 2.58 -3.83 19.52
CA GLU A 59 2.84 -2.46 19.95
C GLU A 59 1.78 -2.01 20.98
N ARG A 60 0.50 -2.18 20.65
CA ARG A 60 -0.63 -1.82 21.55
C ARG A 60 -0.56 -2.58 22.88
N ARG A 61 -0.22 -3.87 22.85
CA ARG A 61 -0.08 -4.68 24.06
C ARG A 61 1.02 -4.15 24.96
N ARG A 62 2.14 -3.70 24.42
CA ARG A 62 3.29 -3.17 25.18
C ARG A 62 3.05 -1.75 25.68
N THR A 63 2.41 -0.92 24.90
CA THR A 63 2.13 0.47 25.26
C THR A 63 0.98 0.62 26.25
N LYS A 64 0.03 -0.34 26.28
CA LYS A 64 -1.10 -0.35 27.22
C LYS A 64 -0.67 -0.33 28.69
N VAL A 65 0.52 -0.84 28.99
CA VAL A 65 1.07 -0.88 30.38
C VAL A 65 1.58 0.50 30.82
N ILE A 66 1.74 1.44 29.88
CA ILE A 66 2.25 2.78 30.17
C ILE A 66 1.07 3.75 30.25
N PRO A 67 0.67 4.15 31.49
CA PRO A 67 -0.56 4.92 31.66
C PRO A 67 -0.51 6.33 31.07
N HIS A 68 0.69 6.92 30.96
CA HIS A 68 0.89 8.24 30.37
C HIS A 68 2.19 8.28 29.54
N ALA A 69 2.05 8.56 28.25
CA ALA A 69 3.19 8.87 27.41
C ALA A 69 3.40 10.39 27.42
N PHE A 70 4.51 10.84 27.99
CA PHE A 70 4.86 12.26 28.09
C PHE A 70 5.38 12.78 26.75
N GLY A 71 4.45 13.25 25.91
CA GLY A 71 4.73 13.92 24.66
C GLY A 71 4.98 13.00 23.46
N GLU A 72 4.81 13.54 22.26
CA GLU A 72 4.93 12.83 20.98
C GLU A 72 6.28 12.13 20.82
N ARG A 73 7.37 12.78 21.19
CA ARG A 73 8.73 12.23 21.03
C ARG A 73 8.95 10.97 21.88
N ALA A 74 8.33 10.88 23.06
CA ALA A 74 8.43 9.70 23.92
C ALA A 74 7.62 8.54 23.31
N VAL A 75 6.43 8.83 22.77
CA VAL A 75 5.59 7.85 22.07
C VAL A 75 6.31 7.29 20.86
N LEU A 76 6.88 8.15 19.99
CA LEU A 76 7.63 7.72 18.81
C LEU A 76 8.82 6.83 19.14
N LYS A 77 9.58 7.16 20.19
CA LYS A 77 10.68 6.30 20.65
C LYS A 77 10.20 4.93 21.12
N LEU A 78 9.07 4.89 21.81
CA LEU A 78 8.49 3.66 22.32
C LEU A 78 7.99 2.77 21.18
N MET A 79 7.29 3.37 20.21
CA MET A 79 6.83 2.70 19.00
C MET A 79 8.02 2.15 18.20
N TYR A 80 9.06 2.95 18.01
CA TYR A 80 10.29 2.51 17.33
C TYR A 80 10.92 1.31 18.05
N ALA A 81 11.06 1.37 19.37
CA ALA A 81 11.62 0.26 20.14
C ALA A 81 10.75 -1.02 20.04
N ALA A 82 9.42 -0.89 20.05
CA ALA A 82 8.50 -2.01 19.86
C ALA A 82 8.62 -2.61 18.45
N LEU A 83 8.74 -1.77 17.41
CA LEU A 83 8.93 -2.18 16.03
C LEU A 83 10.25 -2.92 15.82
N ILE A 84 11.36 -2.39 16.33
CA ILE A 84 12.68 -3.05 16.25
C ILE A 84 12.66 -4.41 16.93
N ARG A 85 12.03 -4.50 18.11
CA ARG A 85 11.93 -5.78 18.83
C ARG A 85 11.00 -6.77 18.12
N GLY A 86 9.92 -6.29 17.49
CA GLY A 86 9.05 -7.09 16.63
C GLY A 86 9.79 -7.60 15.41
N SER A 87 10.59 -6.77 14.75
CA SER A 87 11.35 -7.14 13.55
C SER A 87 12.41 -8.23 13.81
N GLN A 88 12.92 -8.34 15.03
CA GLN A 88 13.85 -9.42 15.40
C GLN A 88 13.23 -10.82 15.27
N THR A 89 11.91 -10.93 15.33
CA THR A 89 11.20 -12.21 15.12
C THR A 89 11.04 -12.56 13.63
N TRP A 90 11.34 -11.62 12.73
CA TRP A 90 11.22 -11.80 11.27
C TRP A 90 12.50 -12.35 10.62
N LYS A 91 13.35 -13.00 11.38
CA LYS A 91 14.63 -13.58 10.92
C LYS A 91 14.49 -14.62 9.79
N HIS A 92 13.26 -15.04 9.49
CA HIS A 92 12.98 -15.98 8.40
C HIS A 92 12.75 -15.30 7.04
N ILE A 93 12.67 -13.96 6.99
CA ILE A 93 12.56 -13.22 5.74
C ILE A 93 14.00 -12.92 5.29
N VAL A 94 14.53 -13.79 4.46
CA VAL A 94 15.82 -13.57 3.81
C VAL A 94 15.55 -12.96 2.44
N ILE A 95 16.15 -11.82 2.16
CA ILE A 95 16.11 -11.15 0.87
C ILE A 95 17.45 -11.40 0.20
N SER A 96 17.43 -12.03 -0.98
CA SER A 96 18.63 -12.22 -1.79
C SER A 96 19.03 -10.91 -2.48
N GLU A 97 20.28 -10.77 -2.90
CA GLU A 97 20.75 -9.60 -3.64
C GLU A 97 19.96 -9.37 -4.94
N PHE A 98 19.55 -10.44 -5.59
CA PHE A 98 18.72 -10.37 -6.78
C PHE A 98 17.32 -9.80 -6.47
N GLU A 99 16.69 -10.26 -5.41
CA GLU A 99 15.38 -9.75 -4.97
C GLU A 99 15.48 -8.30 -4.50
N LEU A 100 16.60 -7.93 -3.86
CA LEU A 100 16.84 -6.54 -3.45
C LEU A 100 16.86 -5.60 -4.66
N LYS A 101 17.57 -5.97 -5.73
CA LYS A 101 17.58 -5.19 -6.97
C LYS A 101 16.19 -5.06 -7.58
N GLN A 102 15.41 -6.14 -7.62
CA GLN A 102 14.04 -6.09 -8.11
C GLN A 102 13.13 -5.16 -7.27
N ILE A 103 13.35 -5.13 -5.96
CA ILE A 103 12.59 -4.24 -5.06
C ILE A 103 13.01 -2.78 -5.28
N GLU A 104 14.29 -2.50 -5.49
CA GLU A 104 14.80 -1.16 -5.79
C GLU A 104 14.26 -0.64 -7.13
N GLU A 105 14.31 -1.44 -8.18
CA GLU A 105 13.71 -1.12 -9.48
C GLU A 105 12.20 -0.81 -9.36
N LEU A 106 11.48 -1.66 -8.64
CA LEU A 106 10.05 -1.45 -8.39
C LEU A 106 9.80 -0.15 -7.60
N ARG A 107 10.64 0.16 -6.63
CA ARG A 107 10.55 1.40 -5.86
C ARG A 107 10.71 2.63 -6.75
N GLU A 108 11.68 2.63 -7.63
CA GLU A 108 11.90 3.72 -8.60
C GLU A 108 10.70 3.89 -9.53
N GLU A 109 10.13 2.79 -10.05
CA GLU A 109 8.91 2.82 -10.85
C GLU A 109 7.74 3.43 -10.08
N LEU A 110 7.51 3.01 -8.84
CA LEU A 110 6.42 3.52 -8.00
C LEU A 110 6.61 5.01 -7.66
N GLU A 111 7.83 5.45 -7.40
CA GLU A 111 8.14 6.86 -7.19
C GLU A 111 7.88 7.70 -8.45
N ALA A 112 8.24 7.18 -9.63
CA ALA A 112 7.97 7.84 -10.89
C ALA A 112 6.45 7.92 -11.19
N GLU A 113 5.70 6.85 -10.94
CA GLU A 113 4.23 6.84 -11.05
C GLU A 113 3.58 7.85 -10.08
N PHE A 114 4.07 7.91 -8.85
CA PHE A 114 3.59 8.85 -7.85
C PHE A 114 3.84 10.31 -8.24
N ARG A 115 5.04 10.64 -8.74
CA ARG A 115 5.38 11.98 -9.24
C ARG A 115 4.45 12.39 -10.37
N LYS A 116 4.28 11.55 -11.39
CA LYS A 116 3.37 11.82 -12.52
C LYS A 116 1.94 12.09 -12.05
N ARG A 117 1.44 11.30 -11.10
CA ARG A 117 0.09 11.47 -10.54
C ARG A 117 -0.07 12.76 -9.76
N THR A 118 0.92 13.12 -8.93
CA THR A 118 0.89 14.36 -8.13
C THR A 118 1.05 15.61 -8.99
N GLU A 119 1.83 15.55 -10.06
CA GLU A 119 1.95 16.65 -11.03
C GLU A 119 0.65 16.86 -11.80
N ALA A 120 -0.01 15.78 -12.25
CA ALA A 120 -1.30 15.85 -12.91
C ALA A 120 -2.38 16.47 -12.01
N VAL A 121 -2.40 16.11 -10.72
CA VAL A 121 -3.34 16.69 -9.74
C VAL A 121 -3.07 18.18 -9.52
N LYS A 122 -1.80 18.60 -9.40
CA LYS A 122 -1.42 20.01 -9.24
C LYS A 122 -1.83 20.84 -10.46
N THR A 123 -1.60 20.32 -11.66
CA THR A 123 -1.96 20.98 -12.92
C THR A 123 -3.48 21.17 -13.03
N SER A 124 -4.25 20.14 -12.70
CA SER A 124 -5.71 20.21 -12.74
C SER A 124 -6.30 21.15 -11.67
N ALA A 125 -5.69 21.24 -10.50
CA ALA A 125 -6.07 22.17 -9.44
C ALA A 125 -5.79 23.64 -9.84
N SER A 126 -4.63 23.89 -10.46
CA SER A 126 -4.24 25.21 -10.95
C SER A 126 -5.17 25.71 -12.07
N GLN A 127 -5.56 24.83 -12.99
CA GLN A 127 -6.50 25.17 -14.06
C GLN A 127 -7.89 25.51 -13.55
N ARG A 128 -8.40 24.80 -12.53
CA ARG A 128 -9.70 25.11 -11.89
C ARG A 128 -9.67 26.49 -11.21
N HIS A 129 -8.55 26.85 -10.62
CA HIS A 129 -8.42 28.15 -9.93
C HIS A 129 -8.37 29.34 -10.93
N LEU A 130 -7.78 29.14 -12.10
CA LEU A 130 -7.76 30.12 -13.17
C LEU A 130 -9.16 30.30 -13.80
N SER A 131 -9.87 29.22 -14.09
CA SER A 131 -11.21 29.28 -14.69
C SER A 131 -12.28 29.88 -13.76
N SER A 132 -12.07 29.84 -12.43
CA SER A 132 -12.97 30.48 -11.47
C SER A 132 -12.74 31.97 -11.36
N LYS A 133 -11.53 32.48 -11.66
CA LYS A 133 -11.21 33.91 -11.67
C LYS A 133 -11.69 34.66 -12.92
N GLU A 134 -11.87 33.98 -14.03
CA GLU A 134 -12.36 34.55 -15.30
C GLU A 134 -13.88 34.69 -15.35
N ARG A 135 -14.61 34.16 -14.35
CA ARG A 135 -16.08 34.24 -14.25
C ARG A 135 -16.59 35.28 -13.26
N THR A 136 -15.70 36.08 -12.66
CA THR A 136 -16.04 37.19 -11.74
C THR A 136 -15.66 38.52 -12.34
#